data_301969b07d51cfb20d00ec08e2aa1c4a
#
_entry.id   301969b07d51cfb20d00ec08e2aa1c4a
#
_cell.length_a   1.000
_cell.length_b   1.000
_cell.length_c   1.000
_cell.angle_alpha   90.00
_cell.angle_beta   90.00
_cell.angle_gamma   90.00
#
_symmetry.space_group_name_H-M   'P 1'
#
loop_
_entity.id
_entity.type
_entity.pdbx_description
1 polymer ?
#
loop_
_entity_poly.entity_id
_entity_poly.type
_entity_poly.pdbx_seq_one_letter_code
_entity_poly.pdbx_strand_id
1 'polypeptide(L)'
;MASINKLMKQAMKAQQQAAEMQAAMSDRTVEATSGGAVKVVACCDGSVKSIKLDPETLDPEDVEMLEDMLLTTVNKAIADGQAIQQQEMAKITSGFNMPGMG
;
A
#
# COMPACT_ATOMS: atom_id res chain seq x y z
N MET A 1 22.26 -30.53 15.94
CA MET A 1 20.97 -30.01 16.33
C MET A 1 20.14 -29.60 15.14
N ALA A 2 19.11 -30.37 14.90
CA ALA A 2 18.19 -30.14 13.79
C ALA A 2 17.49 -28.76 13.88
N SER A 3 17.41 -28.20 15.09
CA SER A 3 16.69 -26.95 15.34
C SER A 3 17.30 -25.74 14.63
N ILE A 4 18.63 -25.68 14.50
CA ILE A 4 19.29 -24.55 13.85
C ILE A 4 18.98 -24.55 12.36
N ASN A 5 19.11 -25.70 11.70
CA ASN A 5 18.78 -25.81 10.28
C ASN A 5 17.31 -25.48 10.01
N LYS A 6 16.43 -25.91 10.90
CA LYS A 6 14.99 -25.63 10.79
C LYS A 6 14.71 -24.15 10.92
N LEU A 7 15.38 -23.48 11.88
CA LEU A 7 15.22 -22.04 12.08
C LEU A 7 15.73 -21.26 10.86
N MET A 8 16.86 -21.70 10.31
CA MET A 8 17.41 -21.05 9.10
C MET A 8 16.46 -21.19 7.92
N LYS A 9 15.88 -22.35 7.72
CA LYS A 9 14.89 -22.56 6.66
C LYS A 9 13.66 -21.70 6.85
N GLN A 10 13.19 -21.57 8.10
CA GLN A 10 12.03 -20.72 8.41
C GLN A 10 12.36 -19.25 8.14
N ALA A 11 13.56 -18.81 8.52
CA ALA A 11 13.97 -17.43 8.27
C ALA A 11 14.08 -17.14 6.79
N MET A 12 14.63 -18.06 6.01
CA MET A 12 14.73 -17.91 4.56
C MET A 12 13.35 -17.87 3.91
N LYS A 13 12.45 -18.72 4.38
CA LYS A 13 11.08 -18.75 3.89
C LYS A 13 10.35 -17.45 4.20
N ALA A 14 10.55 -16.92 5.40
CA ALA A 14 9.94 -15.65 5.80
C ALA A 14 10.46 -14.50 4.93
N GLN A 15 11.77 -14.46 4.65
CA GLN A 15 12.35 -13.46 3.77
C GLN A 15 11.79 -13.56 2.36
N GLN A 16 11.65 -14.78 1.86
CA GLN A 16 11.10 -15.01 0.53
C GLN A 16 9.65 -14.53 0.45
N GLN A 17 8.85 -14.85 1.45
CA GLN A 17 7.45 -14.41 1.50
C GLN A 17 7.34 -12.89 1.61
N ALA A 18 8.23 -12.27 2.39
CA ALA A 18 8.25 -10.81 2.51
C ALA A 18 8.61 -10.17 1.17
N ALA A 19 9.58 -10.72 0.45
CA ALA A 19 9.96 -10.21 -0.86
C ALA A 19 8.85 -10.39 -1.89
N GLU A 20 8.18 -11.53 -1.87
CA GLU A 20 7.04 -11.79 -2.76
C GLU A 20 5.88 -10.84 -2.45
N MET A 21 5.62 -10.59 -1.18
CA MET A 21 4.58 -9.66 -0.76
C MET A 21 4.92 -8.25 -1.20
N GLN A 22 6.17 -7.84 -1.04
CA GLN A 22 6.63 -6.52 -1.47
C GLN A 22 6.43 -6.33 -2.97
N ALA A 23 6.80 -7.34 -3.76
CA ALA A 23 6.61 -7.31 -5.21
C ALA A 23 5.12 -7.25 -5.57
N ALA A 24 4.28 -8.00 -4.87
CA ALA A 24 2.84 -7.98 -5.08
C ALA A 24 2.25 -6.62 -4.74
N MET A 25 2.74 -5.97 -3.67
CA MET A 25 2.26 -4.65 -3.28
C MET A 25 2.66 -3.57 -4.26
N SER A 26 3.79 -3.72 -4.94
CA SER A 26 4.19 -2.75 -5.96
C SER A 26 3.31 -2.82 -7.21
N ASP A 27 2.66 -3.96 -7.46
CA ASP A 27 1.74 -4.13 -8.58
C ASP A 27 0.28 -3.88 -8.21
N ARG A 28 -0.06 -3.98 -6.94
CA ARG A 28 -1.42 -3.79 -6.46
C ARG A 28 -1.71 -2.31 -6.27
N THR A 29 -2.84 -1.85 -6.80
CA THR A 29 -3.18 -0.43 -6.80
C THR A 29 -4.48 -0.16 -6.07
N VAL A 30 -4.61 1.07 -5.58
CA VAL A 30 -5.85 1.62 -5.02
C VAL A 30 -6.13 2.95 -5.69
N GLU A 31 -7.38 3.34 -5.73
CA GLU A 31 -7.80 4.63 -6.27
C GLU A 31 -8.44 5.46 -5.19
N ALA A 32 -8.17 6.77 -5.23
CA ALA A 32 -8.87 7.75 -4.43
C ALA A 32 -9.31 8.89 -5.33
N THR A 33 -10.46 9.46 -5.06
CA THR A 33 -11.01 10.56 -5.85
C THR A 33 -11.51 11.67 -4.93
N SER A 34 -11.54 12.88 -5.47
CA SER A 34 -12.03 14.06 -4.77
C SER A 34 -12.92 14.84 -5.71
N GLY A 35 -14.22 14.85 -5.43
CA GLY A 35 -15.22 15.63 -6.17
C GLY A 35 -15.28 15.37 -7.66
N GLY A 36 -14.77 14.24 -8.14
CA GLY A 36 -14.70 13.95 -9.56
C GLY A 36 -13.64 14.73 -10.31
N ALA A 37 -12.97 15.66 -9.64
CA ALA A 37 -11.98 16.54 -10.28
C ALA A 37 -10.57 15.95 -10.22
N VAL A 38 -10.27 15.19 -9.18
CA VAL A 38 -8.94 14.62 -8.96
C VAL A 38 -9.08 13.12 -8.73
N LYS A 39 -8.27 12.35 -9.45
CA LYS A 39 -8.20 10.89 -9.27
C LYS A 39 -6.73 10.51 -9.10
N VAL A 40 -6.44 9.82 -8.00
CA VAL A 40 -5.08 9.37 -7.70
C VAL A 40 -5.08 7.85 -7.63
N VAL A 41 -4.14 7.25 -8.34
CA VAL A 41 -3.89 5.81 -8.25
C VAL A 41 -2.55 5.63 -7.56
N ALA A 42 -2.55 4.91 -6.45
CA ALA A 42 -1.34 4.61 -5.70
C ALA A 42 -1.11 3.11 -5.66
N CYS A 43 0.16 2.72 -5.59
CA CYS A 43 0.53 1.34 -5.35
C CYS A 43 0.56 1.07 -3.85
N CYS A 44 0.30 -0.17 -3.46
CA CYS A 44 0.27 -0.54 -2.05
C CYS A 44 1.65 -0.53 -1.39
N ASP A 45 2.70 -0.27 -2.16
CA ASP A 45 4.06 -0.09 -1.64
C ASP A 45 4.34 1.34 -1.17
N GLY A 46 3.35 2.24 -1.29
CA GLY A 46 3.48 3.64 -0.88
C GLY A 46 3.80 4.61 -2.01
N SER A 47 3.98 4.12 -3.24
CA SER A 47 4.24 4.98 -4.38
C SER A 47 2.95 5.43 -5.05
N VAL A 48 3.00 6.60 -5.70
CA VAL A 48 1.88 7.11 -6.49
C VAL A 48 2.14 6.76 -7.95
N LYS A 49 1.18 6.08 -8.57
CA LYS A 49 1.31 5.63 -9.95
C LYS A 49 0.83 6.68 -10.94
N SER A 50 -0.30 7.32 -10.66
CA SER A 50 -0.84 8.32 -11.57
C SER A 50 -1.74 9.32 -10.83
N ILE A 51 -1.84 10.50 -11.39
CA ILE A 51 -2.76 11.54 -10.97
C ILE A 51 -3.47 12.02 -12.22
N LYS A 52 -4.80 12.02 -12.18
CA LYS A 52 -5.62 12.55 -13.27
C LYS A 52 -6.46 13.69 -12.77
N LEU A 53 -6.45 14.76 -13.53
CA LEU A 53 -7.25 15.95 -13.26
C LEU A 53 -8.29 16.09 -14.37
N ASP A 54 -9.52 16.41 -13.98
CA ASP A 54 -10.60 16.68 -14.93
C ASP A 54 -10.69 18.18 -15.16
N PRO A 55 -10.24 18.69 -16.33
CA PRO A 55 -10.24 20.13 -16.57
C PRO A 55 -11.65 20.73 -16.59
N GLU A 56 -12.67 19.93 -16.82
CA GLU A 56 -14.05 20.45 -16.86
C GLU A 56 -14.61 20.69 -15.47
N THR A 57 -14.15 19.93 -14.46
CA THR A 57 -14.62 20.08 -13.09
C THR A 57 -13.75 20.99 -12.25
N LEU A 58 -12.51 21.25 -12.71
CA LEU A 58 -11.57 22.10 -11.99
C LEU A 58 -11.77 23.55 -12.36
N ASP A 59 -11.66 24.42 -11.35
CA ASP A 59 -11.65 25.87 -11.57
C ASP A 59 -10.20 26.31 -11.68
N PRO A 60 -9.75 26.73 -12.88
CA PRO A 60 -8.34 27.13 -13.06
C PRO A 60 -7.98 28.40 -12.30
N GLU A 61 -8.98 29.13 -11.78
CA GLU A 61 -8.71 30.33 -10.99
C GLU A 61 -8.60 30.02 -9.50
N ASP A 62 -9.00 28.83 -9.07
CA ASP A 62 -8.93 28.43 -7.67
C ASP A 62 -7.84 27.38 -7.47
N VAL A 63 -6.60 27.83 -7.52
CA VAL A 63 -5.43 26.97 -7.38
C VAL A 63 -5.32 26.40 -5.97
N GLU A 64 -5.71 27.16 -4.95
CA GLU A 64 -5.68 26.70 -3.57
C GLU A 64 -6.58 25.48 -3.37
N MET A 65 -7.78 25.53 -3.94
CA MET A 65 -8.70 24.40 -3.87
C MET A 65 -8.09 23.16 -4.52
N LEU A 66 -7.45 23.33 -5.67
CA LEU A 66 -6.80 22.22 -6.36
C LEU A 66 -5.67 21.63 -5.52
N GLU A 67 -4.86 22.49 -4.91
CA GLU A 67 -3.77 22.04 -4.06
C GLU A 67 -4.30 21.21 -2.86
N ASP A 68 -5.36 21.71 -2.23
CA ASP A 68 -5.99 21.00 -1.11
C ASP A 68 -6.58 19.65 -1.54
N MET A 69 -7.23 19.62 -2.69
CA MET A 69 -7.79 18.39 -3.24
C MET A 69 -6.70 17.37 -3.55
N LEU A 70 -5.61 17.83 -4.14
CA LEU A 70 -4.45 16.95 -4.43
C LEU A 70 -3.86 16.39 -3.15
N LEU A 71 -3.62 17.24 -2.17
CA LEU A 71 -3.03 16.81 -0.91
C LEU A 71 -3.90 15.76 -0.23
N THR A 72 -5.18 16.02 -0.12
CA THR A 72 -6.13 15.12 0.53
C THR A 72 -6.22 13.79 -0.23
N THR A 73 -6.34 13.85 -1.56
CA THR A 73 -6.55 12.65 -2.38
C THR A 73 -5.29 11.79 -2.42
N VAL A 74 -4.11 12.41 -2.55
CA VAL A 74 -2.84 11.68 -2.55
C VAL A 74 -2.64 10.98 -1.20
N ASN A 75 -2.85 11.70 -0.11
CA ASN A 75 -2.69 11.13 1.23
C ASN A 75 -3.67 9.97 1.47
N LYS A 76 -4.90 10.12 0.99
CA LYS A 76 -5.90 9.06 1.13
C LYS A 76 -5.49 7.82 0.33
N ALA A 77 -5.04 7.98 -0.90
CA ALA A 77 -4.63 6.86 -1.73
C ALA A 77 -3.45 6.12 -1.10
N ILE A 78 -2.46 6.85 -0.61
CA ILE A 78 -1.30 6.26 0.06
C ILE A 78 -1.73 5.51 1.32
N ALA A 79 -2.58 6.13 2.14
CA ALA A 79 -3.06 5.51 3.37
C ALA A 79 -3.86 4.23 3.09
N ASP A 80 -4.72 4.26 2.08
CA ASP A 80 -5.51 3.08 1.69
C ASP A 80 -4.60 1.94 1.23
N GLY A 81 -3.57 2.27 0.46
CA GLY A 81 -2.58 1.28 0.02
C GLY A 81 -1.78 0.70 1.17
N GLN A 82 -1.36 1.54 2.11
CA GLN A 82 -0.64 1.09 3.30
C GLN A 82 -1.50 0.19 4.18
N ALA A 83 -2.79 0.47 4.27
CA ALA A 83 -3.70 -0.38 5.04
C ALA A 83 -3.76 -1.79 4.46
N ILE A 84 -3.78 -1.91 3.14
CA ILE A 84 -3.75 -3.20 2.46
C ILE A 84 -2.43 -3.91 2.73
N GLN A 85 -1.32 -3.19 2.64
CA GLN A 85 0.01 -3.75 2.92
C GLN A 85 0.09 -4.29 4.35
N GLN A 86 -0.44 -3.55 5.31
CA GLN A 86 -0.47 -3.98 6.70
C GLN A 86 -1.32 -5.23 6.88
N GLN A 87 -2.46 -5.32 6.20
CA GLN A 87 -3.31 -6.50 6.24
C GLN A 87 -2.59 -7.73 5.69
N GLU A 88 -1.90 -7.58 4.58
CA GLU A 88 -1.15 -8.68 3.97
C GLU A 88 0.03 -9.08 4.85
N MET A 89 0.71 -8.12 5.46
CA MET A 89 1.80 -8.39 6.40
C MET A 89 1.28 -9.15 7.62
N ALA A 90 0.12 -8.77 8.13
CA ALA A 90 -0.50 -9.45 9.27
C ALA A 90 -0.82 -10.91 8.95
N LYS A 91 -1.23 -11.20 7.73
CA LYS A 91 -1.49 -12.58 7.30
C LYS A 91 -0.21 -13.42 7.34
N ILE A 92 0.90 -12.87 6.88
CA ILE A 92 2.19 -13.54 6.91
C ILE A 92 2.63 -13.77 8.35
N THR A 93 2.53 -12.74 9.18
CA THR A 93 2.88 -12.83 10.60
C THR A 93 2.03 -13.86 11.33
N SER A 94 0.73 -13.91 11.01
CA SER A 94 -0.18 -14.93 11.56
C SER A 94 0.26 -16.35 11.22
N GLY A 95 0.73 -16.54 9.98
CA GLY A 95 1.20 -17.84 9.53
C GLY A 95 2.44 -18.32 10.26
N PHE A 96 3.17 -17.42 10.90
CA PHE A 96 4.38 -17.74 11.67
C PHE A 96 4.14 -17.69 13.17
N ASN A 97 2.90 -17.60 13.60
CA ASN A 97 2.58 -17.62 15.03
C ASN A 97 3.02 -18.93 15.65
N MET A 98 3.80 -18.82 16.72
CA MET A 98 4.29 -19.95 17.45
C MET A 98 3.18 -20.49 18.37
N PRO A 99 3.03 -21.81 18.49
CA PRO A 99 2.12 -22.36 19.49
C PRO A 99 2.52 -21.87 20.88
N GLY A 100 1.55 -21.40 21.62
CA GLY A 100 1.78 -20.90 22.98
C GLY A 100 1.97 -19.41 23.08
N MET A 101 2.03 -18.72 21.97
CA MET A 101 2.11 -17.25 21.96
C MET A 101 0.76 -16.60 21.77
N GLY A 102 -0.24 -17.40 21.56
CA GLY A 102 -1.58 -16.89 21.34
C GLY A 102 -2.24 -16.33 22.58
#